data_877648ec72a27b650d40a8532241c16a
#
_entry.id   877648ec72a27b650d40a8532241c16a
#
_cell.length_a   1.000
_cell.length_b   1.000
_cell.length_c   1.000
_cell.angle_alpha   90.00
_cell.angle_beta   90.00
_cell.angle_gamma   90.00
#
_symmetry.space_group_name_H-M   'P 1'
#
loop_
_entity.id
_entity.type
_entity.pdbx_description
1 polymer ?
#
loop_
_entity_poly.entity_id
_entity_poly.type
_entity_poly.pdbx_seq_one_letter_code
_entity_poly.pdbx_strand_id
1 'polypeptide(L)'
;MFVVGCFIPATLMAKVEKVTLKGVIKGLGNEELILMNIDQSEIARTKTKNDRFEITAEVETGDLRYYMLYAPSVGPLGPSMSIPTIYFFIDSPKITIKAELKNEQIKVKSLKGSPGKKESDRIMASLPSASRVEETYDNYNKAFHEYNEVSQTPENMKKLEEASRALDALQKQRRDEIFDLLPQYTNSMPFAVIISSYFGVDNVDEAEKVWEQFDPSIRHCYALRRLEDLIQRGKSCAVGHEAPDFELATSTGEKIKLSSLRGKYVLVDFWASWCGPCRKEIPNIKKVYAEFKDKGLEVVGVSIDNSDKAWKKALEEEKLDYLQLGDPKNITSKLYNFNGIPFIILISPEGIILDKGLRGETIREKIAEY
;
A
#
# COMPACT_ATOMS: atom_id res chain seq x y z
N MET A 1 31.07 -38.45 10.51
CA MET A 1 30.49 -37.42 11.37
C MET A 1 30.98 -36.08 10.90
N PHE A 2 30.29 -35.52 9.87
CA PHE A 2 30.61 -34.22 9.29
C PHE A 2 29.66 -33.22 9.90
N VAL A 3 30.18 -32.31 10.71
CA VAL A 3 29.45 -31.15 11.21
C VAL A 3 29.42 -30.14 10.06
N VAL A 4 28.26 -30.02 9.41
CA VAL A 4 27.99 -28.91 8.49
C VAL A 4 27.69 -27.69 9.36
N GLY A 5 28.71 -26.87 9.54
CA GLY A 5 28.53 -25.55 10.15
C GLY A 5 27.64 -24.68 9.26
N CYS A 6 26.39 -24.46 9.65
CA CYS A 6 25.58 -23.38 9.11
C CYS A 6 26.27 -22.05 9.43
N PHE A 7 27.00 -21.51 8.45
CA PHE A 7 27.34 -20.09 8.46
C PHE A 7 26.02 -19.33 8.24
N ILE A 8 25.42 -18.87 9.31
CA ILE A 8 24.42 -17.80 9.26
C ILE A 8 25.23 -16.55 8.86
N PRO A 9 25.01 -15.98 7.66
CA PRO A 9 25.65 -14.71 7.36
C PRO A 9 25.17 -13.70 8.42
N ALA A 10 26.11 -12.96 8.98
CA ALA A 10 25.79 -11.86 9.90
C ALA A 10 24.76 -10.99 9.20
N THR A 11 23.52 -11.06 9.67
CA THR A 11 22.46 -10.13 9.27
C THR A 11 23.03 -8.75 9.47
N LEU A 12 23.21 -7.98 8.40
CA LEU A 12 23.48 -6.53 8.49
C LEU A 12 22.26 -5.96 9.21
N MET A 13 22.35 -5.88 10.52
CA MET A 13 21.35 -5.17 11.32
C MET A 13 21.34 -3.73 10.83
N ALA A 14 20.16 -3.19 10.54
CA ALA A 14 19.99 -1.79 10.25
C ALA A 14 20.72 -0.99 11.33
N LYS A 15 21.69 -0.18 10.94
CA LYS A 15 22.49 0.59 11.85
C LYS A 15 21.79 1.91 12.10
N VAL A 16 21.48 2.21 13.35
CA VAL A 16 20.96 3.53 13.72
C VAL A 16 22.08 4.54 13.67
N GLU A 17 21.97 5.56 12.85
CA GLU A 17 22.95 6.62 12.70
C GLU A 17 22.32 8.00 12.90
N LYS A 18 23.10 8.90 13.48
CA LYS A 18 22.74 10.30 13.61
C LYS A 18 22.99 11.01 12.29
N VAL A 19 21.91 11.53 11.68
CA VAL A 19 21.96 12.25 10.42
C VAL A 19 21.53 13.69 10.59
N THR A 20 22.09 14.58 9.76
CA THR A 20 21.74 15.99 9.73
C THR A 20 21.28 16.40 8.35
N LEU A 21 20.03 16.86 8.27
CA LEU A 21 19.45 17.48 7.09
C LEU A 21 19.45 18.99 7.27
N LYS A 22 19.97 19.72 6.29
CA LYS A 22 19.91 21.18 6.28
C LYS A 22 19.64 21.75 4.90
N GLY A 23 19.08 22.92 4.87
CA GLY A 23 18.83 23.53 3.58
C GLY A 23 18.04 24.81 3.60
N VAL A 24 17.53 25.13 2.40
CA VAL A 24 16.69 26.30 2.14
C VAL A 24 15.52 25.86 1.28
N ILE A 25 14.29 26.20 1.69
CA ILE A 25 13.08 26.10 0.87
C ILE A 25 12.58 27.52 0.67
N LYS A 26 13.02 28.13 -0.44
CA LYS A 26 12.70 29.54 -0.76
C LYS A 26 11.19 29.73 -0.85
N GLY A 27 10.67 30.73 -0.16
CA GLY A 27 9.24 31.04 -0.14
C GLY A 27 8.44 30.32 0.94
N LEU A 28 9.08 29.45 1.75
CA LEU A 28 8.40 28.77 2.86
C LEU A 28 8.28 29.65 4.13
N GLY A 29 9.21 30.60 4.32
CA GLY A 29 9.17 31.52 5.47
C GLY A 29 9.61 30.88 6.78
N ASN A 30 8.75 30.99 7.81
CA ASN A 30 9.02 30.50 9.17
C ASN A 30 8.01 29.40 9.56
N GLU A 31 7.98 28.31 8.81
CA GLU A 31 7.00 27.25 8.90
C GLU A 31 7.56 25.98 9.54
N GLU A 32 6.68 25.09 9.96
CA GLU A 32 7.06 23.77 10.47
C GLU A 32 7.47 22.84 9.33
N LEU A 33 8.55 22.06 9.56
CA LEU A 33 8.97 20.96 8.70
C LEU A 33 9.05 19.68 9.52
N ILE A 34 8.52 18.60 8.96
CA ILE A 34 8.48 17.28 9.59
C ILE A 34 9.23 16.29 8.71
N LEU A 35 10.22 15.62 9.28
CA LEU A 35 10.89 14.47 8.69
C LEU A 35 10.08 13.23 9.05
N MET A 36 9.70 12.43 8.05
CA MET A 36 8.83 11.28 8.18
C MET A 36 9.38 10.06 7.43
N ASN A 37 9.02 8.89 7.90
CA ASN A 37 9.12 7.65 7.13
C ASN A 37 8.09 7.61 5.99
N ILE A 38 8.27 6.67 5.06
CA ILE A 38 7.32 6.46 3.94
C ILE A 38 5.93 6.02 4.42
N ASP A 39 5.81 5.43 5.61
CA ASP A 39 4.54 5.06 6.25
C ASP A 39 3.88 6.23 6.99
N GLN A 40 4.40 7.44 6.81
CA GLN A 40 3.94 8.69 7.42
C GLN A 40 4.17 8.78 8.93
N SER A 41 4.93 7.88 9.53
CA SER A 41 5.37 8.04 10.92
C SER A 41 6.40 9.14 11.05
N GLU A 42 6.20 10.04 12.02
CA GLU A 42 7.11 11.14 12.29
C GLU A 42 8.41 10.64 12.92
N ILE A 43 9.53 11.20 12.44
CA ILE A 43 10.87 10.92 12.98
C ILE A 43 11.37 12.14 13.76
N ALA A 44 11.24 13.32 13.19
CA ALA A 44 11.70 14.57 13.78
C ALA A 44 11.01 15.78 13.16
N ARG A 45 11.00 16.89 13.87
CA ARG A 45 10.47 18.16 13.36
C ARG A 45 11.39 19.32 13.68
N THR A 46 11.28 20.38 12.89
CA THR A 46 11.93 21.66 13.11
C THR A 46 11.05 22.80 12.61
N LYS A 47 11.41 24.03 12.97
CA LYS A 47 10.81 25.24 12.41
C LYS A 47 11.84 25.95 11.54
N THR A 48 11.46 26.32 10.33
CA THR A 48 12.30 27.12 9.44
C THR A 48 12.50 28.53 10.01
N LYS A 49 13.64 29.15 9.69
CA LYS A 49 13.93 30.57 9.96
C LYS A 49 14.37 31.24 8.66
N ASN A 50 13.51 32.13 8.13
CA ASN A 50 13.76 32.77 6.84
C ASN A 50 14.13 31.74 5.76
N ASP A 51 13.22 30.79 5.52
CA ASP A 51 13.38 29.68 4.56
C ASP A 51 14.43 28.63 4.90
N ARG A 52 15.26 28.82 5.94
CA ARG A 52 16.35 27.90 6.30
C ARG A 52 15.93 26.93 7.37
N PHE A 53 16.42 25.71 7.27
CA PHE A 53 16.18 24.67 8.27
C PHE A 53 17.42 23.82 8.56
N GLU A 54 17.41 23.21 9.73
CA GLU A 54 18.28 22.12 10.11
C GLU A 54 17.48 21.13 10.97
N ILE A 55 17.54 19.83 10.62
CA ILE A 55 16.95 18.72 11.37
C ILE A 55 18.06 17.72 11.65
N THR A 56 18.17 17.30 12.89
CA THR A 56 19.03 16.19 13.29
C THR A 56 18.16 15.08 13.83
N ALA A 57 18.33 13.85 13.34
CA ALA A 57 17.55 12.69 13.71
C ALA A 57 18.43 11.43 13.79
N GLU A 58 17.98 10.44 14.55
CA GLU A 58 18.50 9.08 14.50
C GLU A 58 17.63 8.28 13.55
N VAL A 59 18.24 7.69 12.53
CA VAL A 59 17.53 6.90 11.50
C VAL A 59 18.24 5.59 11.25
N GLU A 60 17.49 4.61 10.83
CA GLU A 60 18.07 3.36 10.34
C GLU A 60 18.70 3.58 8.98
N THR A 61 19.96 3.17 8.82
CA THR A 61 20.74 3.28 7.59
C THR A 61 21.19 1.91 7.10
N GLY A 62 21.64 1.85 5.83
CA GLY A 62 22.18 0.62 5.21
C GLY A 62 21.18 -0.22 4.44
N ASP A 63 19.88 0.04 4.58
CA ASP A 63 18.81 -0.71 3.89
C ASP A 63 18.06 0.09 2.82
N LEU A 64 18.49 1.30 2.53
CA LEU A 64 17.97 2.25 1.54
C LEU A 64 16.43 2.32 1.48
N ARG A 65 15.86 3.24 2.25
CA ARG A 65 14.42 3.52 2.23
C ARG A 65 14.13 4.98 1.91
N TYR A 66 12.94 5.27 1.39
CA TYR A 66 12.50 6.65 1.21
C TYR A 66 12.15 7.30 2.54
N TYR A 67 12.52 8.57 2.64
CA TYR A 67 12.07 9.51 3.66
C TYR A 67 11.37 10.69 3.01
N MET A 68 10.52 11.33 3.79
CA MET A 68 9.75 12.50 3.36
C MET A 68 10.09 13.70 4.24
N LEU A 69 10.31 14.86 3.63
CA LEU A 69 10.30 16.14 4.32
C LEU A 69 9.03 16.89 3.94
N TYR A 70 8.15 17.09 4.90
CA TYR A 70 6.80 17.59 4.74
C TYR A 70 6.60 18.93 5.43
N ALA A 71 5.86 19.85 4.79
CA ALA A 71 5.48 21.16 5.32
C ALA A 71 3.95 21.25 5.50
N PRO A 72 3.41 21.08 6.73
CA PRO A 72 1.96 21.07 6.99
C PRO A 72 1.21 22.34 6.56
N SER A 73 1.88 23.49 6.60
CA SER A 73 1.29 24.78 6.21
C SER A 73 0.98 24.93 4.71
N VAL A 74 1.59 24.08 3.88
CA VAL A 74 1.42 24.15 2.43
C VAL A 74 0.25 23.28 1.96
N GLY A 75 -0.12 22.24 2.70
CA GLY A 75 -1.28 21.40 2.41
C GLY A 75 -1.30 20.13 3.25
N PRO A 76 -2.43 19.42 3.32
CA PRO A 76 -2.56 18.18 4.09
C PRO A 76 -1.82 17.02 3.42
N LEU A 77 -1.38 16.04 4.20
CA LEU A 77 -0.96 14.74 3.70
C LEU A 77 -2.19 14.03 3.11
N GLY A 78 -2.17 13.77 1.82
CA GLY A 78 -3.26 13.09 1.12
C GLY A 78 -2.71 12.00 0.18
N PRO A 79 -3.57 11.19 -0.43
CA PRO A 79 -3.15 10.17 -1.39
C PRO A 79 -2.67 10.73 -2.73
N SER A 80 -2.83 12.02 -2.97
CA SER A 80 -2.44 12.70 -4.20
C SER A 80 -0.96 13.05 -4.22
N MET A 81 -0.28 12.82 -5.35
CA MET A 81 1.13 13.15 -5.57
C MET A 81 1.43 14.67 -5.61
N SER A 82 0.42 15.53 -5.49
CA SER A 82 0.52 16.99 -5.40
C SER A 82 0.82 17.54 -4.01
N ILE A 83 1.20 16.67 -3.07
CA ILE A 83 1.56 17.10 -1.71
C ILE A 83 2.91 17.81 -1.74
N PRO A 84 3.05 18.92 -0.99
CA PRO A 84 4.32 19.64 -0.87
C PRO A 84 5.34 18.85 -0.04
N THR A 85 5.84 17.76 -0.61
CA THR A 85 6.73 16.81 0.04
C THR A 85 7.99 16.59 -0.79
N ILE A 86 9.14 16.59 -0.13
CA ILE A 86 10.41 16.22 -0.75
C ILE A 86 10.72 14.77 -0.38
N TYR A 87 10.84 13.90 -1.39
CA TYR A 87 11.24 12.50 -1.22
C TYR A 87 12.74 12.32 -1.50
N PHE A 88 13.42 11.59 -0.64
CA PHE A 88 14.85 11.30 -0.76
C PHE A 88 15.25 10.05 0.03
N PHE A 89 16.46 9.54 -0.21
CA PHE A 89 17.08 8.52 0.63
C PHE A 89 18.02 9.15 1.65
N ILE A 90 18.10 8.55 2.83
CA ILE A 90 19.13 8.88 3.81
C ILE A 90 20.21 7.79 3.73
N ASP A 91 21.15 8.00 2.83
CA ASP A 91 22.30 7.13 2.53
C ASP A 91 23.64 7.85 2.75
N SER A 92 23.59 8.94 3.51
CA SER A 92 24.75 9.71 3.98
C SER A 92 24.39 10.44 5.29
N PRO A 93 25.35 10.64 6.19
CA PRO A 93 25.11 11.31 7.48
C PRO A 93 24.78 12.81 7.34
N LYS A 94 25.01 13.39 6.17
CA LYS A 94 24.75 14.82 5.90
C LYS A 94 24.04 15.00 4.58
N ILE A 95 22.81 15.56 4.63
CA ILE A 95 22.00 15.87 3.47
C ILE A 95 21.80 17.38 3.38
N THR A 96 21.95 17.92 2.18
CA THR A 96 21.71 19.33 1.91
C THR A 96 20.67 19.50 0.82
N ILE A 97 19.60 20.25 1.13
CA ILE A 97 18.45 20.45 0.24
C ILE A 97 18.34 21.92 -0.13
N LYS A 98 18.21 22.22 -1.42
CA LYS A 98 17.77 23.52 -1.92
C LYS A 98 16.50 23.32 -2.73
N ALA A 99 15.44 23.98 -2.31
CA ALA A 99 14.13 23.90 -2.95
C ALA A 99 13.46 25.28 -2.99
N GLU A 100 12.36 25.36 -3.72
CA GLU A 100 11.53 26.55 -3.86
C GLU A 100 10.06 26.16 -3.76
N LEU A 101 9.30 26.84 -2.93
CA LEU A 101 7.84 26.73 -2.88
C LEU A 101 7.25 27.66 -3.91
N LYS A 102 6.48 27.11 -4.86
CA LYS A 102 5.77 27.86 -5.89
C LYS A 102 4.45 27.16 -6.21
N ASN A 103 3.35 27.90 -6.21
CA ASN A 103 2.00 27.36 -6.49
C ASN A 103 1.69 26.12 -5.64
N GLU A 104 1.91 26.21 -4.32
CA GLU A 104 1.67 25.13 -3.36
C GLU A 104 2.49 23.84 -3.60
N GLN A 105 3.51 23.89 -4.45
CA GLN A 105 4.42 22.79 -4.76
C GLN A 105 5.85 23.12 -4.36
N ILE A 106 6.54 22.15 -3.74
CA ILE A 106 7.96 22.28 -3.43
C ILE A 106 8.78 21.66 -4.56
N LYS A 107 9.44 22.52 -5.35
CA LYS A 107 10.33 22.08 -6.44
C LYS A 107 11.78 22.01 -5.94
N VAL A 108 12.37 20.81 -5.90
CA VAL A 108 13.76 20.60 -5.53
C VAL A 108 14.69 21.10 -6.62
N LYS A 109 15.59 22.00 -6.27
CA LYS A 109 16.63 22.56 -7.19
C LYS A 109 17.95 21.83 -7.06
N SER A 110 18.26 21.32 -5.85
CA SER A 110 19.48 20.56 -5.58
C SER A 110 19.31 19.71 -4.32
N LEU A 111 19.68 18.46 -4.42
CA LEU A 111 19.81 17.52 -3.30
C LEU A 111 21.23 16.95 -3.29
N LYS A 112 21.96 17.12 -2.18
CA LYS A 112 23.31 16.58 -2.00
C LYS A 112 23.33 15.67 -0.79
N GLY A 113 24.17 14.61 -0.83
CA GLY A 113 24.28 13.63 0.23
C GLY A 113 23.24 12.50 0.13
N SER A 114 22.59 12.33 -1.04
CA SER A 114 21.71 11.21 -1.32
C SER A 114 22.06 10.61 -2.70
N PRO A 115 23.16 9.84 -2.77
CA PRO A 115 23.57 9.17 -4.00
C PRO A 115 22.51 8.24 -4.57
N GLY A 116 21.79 7.50 -3.74
CA GLY A 116 20.68 6.65 -4.17
C GLY A 116 19.56 7.44 -4.87
N LYS A 117 19.20 8.63 -4.35
CA LYS A 117 18.22 9.50 -5.03
C LYS A 117 18.74 9.98 -6.38
N LYS A 118 20.02 10.33 -6.47
CA LYS A 118 20.63 10.73 -7.74
C LYS A 118 20.61 9.59 -8.77
N GLU A 119 20.87 8.36 -8.34
CA GLU A 119 20.76 7.17 -9.20
C GLU A 119 19.32 6.94 -9.63
N SER A 120 18.38 6.95 -8.69
CA SER A 120 16.95 6.81 -8.97
C SER A 120 16.47 7.84 -10.01
N ASP A 121 16.83 9.12 -9.83
CA ASP A 121 16.47 10.19 -10.76
C ASP A 121 17.06 9.98 -12.16
N ARG A 122 18.32 9.51 -12.22
CA ARG A 122 18.97 9.18 -13.50
C ARG A 122 18.24 8.05 -14.23
N ILE A 123 17.88 6.99 -13.52
CA ILE A 123 17.12 5.85 -14.07
C ILE A 123 15.78 6.35 -14.61
N MET A 124 15.02 7.08 -13.79
CA MET A 124 13.71 7.58 -14.18
C MET A 124 13.75 8.58 -15.33
N ALA A 125 14.81 9.40 -15.43
CA ALA A 125 15.02 10.33 -16.54
C ALA A 125 15.46 9.66 -17.84
N SER A 126 16.02 8.44 -17.76
CA SER A 126 16.44 7.67 -18.95
C SER A 126 15.27 6.97 -19.66
N LEU A 127 14.10 6.89 -19.04
CA LEU A 127 12.93 6.25 -19.64
C LEU A 127 12.42 7.03 -20.85
N PRO A 128 12.07 6.36 -21.97
CA PRO A 128 11.47 7.00 -23.14
C PRO A 128 10.24 7.85 -22.83
N SER A 129 9.46 7.43 -21.85
CA SER A 129 8.26 8.15 -21.39
C SER A 129 8.55 9.39 -20.52
N ALA A 130 9.79 9.60 -20.06
CA ALA A 130 10.12 10.61 -19.06
C ALA A 130 9.68 12.03 -19.43
N SER A 131 9.83 12.43 -20.71
CA SER A 131 9.48 13.77 -21.20
C SER A 131 7.98 14.08 -21.16
N ARG A 132 7.11 13.04 -21.11
CA ARG A 132 5.64 13.22 -21.13
C ARG A 132 4.99 13.23 -19.75
N VAL A 133 5.77 12.93 -18.71
CA VAL A 133 5.23 12.72 -17.35
C VAL A 133 4.57 13.99 -16.83
N GLU A 134 5.31 15.11 -16.81
CA GLU A 134 4.82 16.38 -16.25
C GLU A 134 3.53 16.83 -16.97
N GLU A 135 3.55 16.86 -18.28
CA GLU A 135 2.40 17.29 -19.11
C GLU A 135 1.16 16.38 -18.89
N THR A 136 1.35 15.06 -18.84
CA THR A 136 0.23 14.13 -18.68
C THR A 136 -0.41 14.27 -17.30
N TYR A 137 0.39 14.40 -16.23
CA TYR A 137 -0.13 14.64 -14.88
C TYR A 137 -0.80 16.00 -14.75
N ASP A 138 -0.25 17.06 -15.33
CA ASP A 138 -0.84 18.40 -15.30
C ASP A 138 -2.20 18.41 -15.99
N ASN A 139 -2.32 17.76 -17.16
CA ASN A 139 -3.58 17.63 -17.90
C ASN A 139 -4.63 16.86 -17.08
N TYR A 140 -4.23 15.75 -16.44
CA TYR A 140 -5.14 14.99 -15.57
C TYR A 140 -5.59 15.81 -14.36
N ASN A 141 -4.66 16.44 -13.65
CA ASN A 141 -4.99 17.26 -12.47
C ASN A 141 -5.91 18.42 -12.82
N LYS A 142 -5.69 19.07 -13.95
CA LYS A 142 -6.55 20.14 -14.46
C LYS A 142 -7.96 19.64 -14.75
N ALA A 143 -8.10 18.53 -15.48
CA ALA A 143 -9.38 17.95 -15.81
C ALA A 143 -10.13 17.45 -14.56
N PHE A 144 -9.39 16.87 -13.61
CA PHE A 144 -9.93 16.44 -12.31
C PHE A 144 -10.49 17.62 -11.50
N HIS A 145 -9.74 18.72 -11.40
CA HIS A 145 -10.17 19.93 -10.74
C HIS A 145 -11.40 20.54 -11.42
N GLU A 146 -11.38 20.69 -12.76
CA GLU A 146 -12.52 21.23 -13.54
C GLU A 146 -13.80 20.44 -13.29
N TYR A 147 -13.74 19.09 -13.25
CA TYR A 147 -14.90 18.26 -13.03
C TYR A 147 -15.39 18.25 -11.59
N ASN A 148 -14.48 18.08 -10.61
CA ASN A 148 -14.89 17.86 -9.22
C ASN A 148 -15.12 19.16 -8.43
N GLU A 149 -14.40 20.24 -8.74
CA GLU A 149 -14.42 21.46 -7.93
C GLU A 149 -15.08 22.66 -8.64
N VAL A 150 -15.12 22.66 -9.98
CA VAL A 150 -15.74 23.76 -10.74
C VAL A 150 -17.14 23.38 -11.21
N SER A 151 -17.29 22.37 -12.07
CA SER A 151 -18.61 21.91 -12.51
C SER A 151 -18.63 20.48 -13.07
N GLN A 152 -19.63 19.69 -12.67
CA GLN A 152 -19.85 18.32 -13.12
C GLN A 152 -20.66 18.27 -14.42
N THR A 153 -20.16 18.88 -15.48
CA THR A 153 -20.80 18.85 -16.81
C THR A 153 -20.41 17.58 -17.58
N PRO A 154 -21.23 17.12 -18.55
CA PRO A 154 -20.85 16.02 -19.44
C PRO A 154 -19.56 16.30 -20.21
N GLU A 155 -19.29 17.57 -20.57
CA GLU A 155 -18.05 17.98 -21.22
C GLU A 155 -16.83 17.81 -20.33
N ASN A 156 -16.90 18.27 -19.07
CA ASN A 156 -15.81 18.13 -18.12
C ASN A 156 -15.59 16.66 -17.73
N MET A 157 -16.66 15.85 -17.64
CA MET A 157 -16.54 14.40 -17.45
C MET A 157 -15.79 13.75 -18.60
N LYS A 158 -16.10 14.11 -19.86
CA LYS A 158 -15.39 13.59 -21.02
C LYS A 158 -13.91 13.97 -21.02
N LYS A 159 -13.58 15.23 -20.68
CA LYS A 159 -12.17 15.67 -20.54
C LYS A 159 -11.43 14.85 -19.46
N LEU A 160 -12.07 14.60 -18.33
CA LEU A 160 -11.48 13.78 -17.24
C LEU A 160 -11.25 12.34 -17.70
N GLU A 161 -12.22 11.73 -18.39
CA GLU A 161 -12.07 10.38 -18.94
C GLU A 161 -10.92 10.27 -19.97
N GLU A 162 -10.78 11.27 -20.85
CA GLU A 162 -9.70 11.32 -21.83
C GLU A 162 -8.34 11.48 -21.16
N ALA A 163 -8.23 12.37 -20.18
CA ALA A 163 -7.02 12.59 -19.41
C ALA A 163 -6.65 11.37 -18.55
N SER A 164 -7.64 10.71 -17.95
CA SER A 164 -7.45 9.44 -17.19
C SER A 164 -6.89 8.34 -18.08
N ARG A 165 -7.48 8.12 -19.26
CA ARG A 165 -6.96 7.13 -20.23
C ARG A 165 -5.53 7.41 -20.66
N ALA A 166 -5.19 8.69 -20.86
CA ALA A 166 -3.82 9.09 -21.22
C ALA A 166 -2.83 8.81 -20.07
N LEU A 167 -3.25 9.07 -18.82
CA LEU A 167 -2.46 8.77 -17.62
C LEU A 167 -2.26 7.27 -17.43
N ASP A 168 -3.33 6.47 -17.58
CA ASP A 168 -3.25 5.00 -17.47
C ASP A 168 -2.31 4.40 -18.52
N ALA A 169 -2.40 4.89 -19.77
CA ALA A 169 -1.50 4.48 -20.85
C ALA A 169 -0.04 4.83 -20.56
N LEU A 170 0.22 6.03 -20.02
CA LEU A 170 1.56 6.45 -19.60
C LEU A 170 2.08 5.58 -18.44
N GLN A 171 1.26 5.31 -17.43
CA GLN A 171 1.65 4.48 -16.29
C GLN A 171 1.99 3.05 -16.72
N LYS A 172 1.17 2.46 -17.60
CA LYS A 172 1.46 1.15 -18.17
C LYS A 172 2.78 1.15 -18.95
N GLN A 173 2.98 2.12 -19.84
CA GLN A 173 4.23 2.23 -20.60
C GLN A 173 5.44 2.38 -19.67
N ARG A 174 5.37 3.23 -18.66
CA ARG A 174 6.47 3.40 -17.68
C ARG A 174 6.78 2.12 -16.92
N ARG A 175 5.74 1.38 -16.54
CA ARG A 175 5.91 0.07 -15.93
C ARG A 175 6.70 -0.87 -16.84
N ASP A 176 6.27 -1.01 -18.08
CA ASP A 176 6.92 -1.90 -19.06
C ASP A 176 8.39 -1.46 -19.28
N GLU A 177 8.67 -0.16 -19.48
CA GLU A 177 10.02 0.40 -19.61
C GLU A 177 10.91 0.11 -18.39
N ILE A 178 10.37 0.16 -17.17
CA ILE A 178 11.12 -0.14 -15.93
C ILE A 178 11.40 -1.64 -15.85
N PHE A 179 10.46 -2.50 -16.21
CA PHE A 179 10.66 -3.94 -16.19
C PHE A 179 11.71 -4.37 -17.21
N ASP A 180 11.77 -3.73 -18.38
CA ASP A 180 12.82 -3.96 -19.39
C ASP A 180 14.22 -3.59 -18.90
N LEU A 181 14.33 -2.70 -17.91
CA LEU A 181 15.62 -2.33 -17.31
C LEU A 181 16.11 -3.33 -16.24
N LEU A 182 15.27 -4.23 -15.73
CA LEU A 182 15.62 -5.12 -14.61
C LEU A 182 16.94 -5.90 -14.84
N PRO A 183 17.22 -6.49 -16.01
CA PRO A 183 18.49 -7.23 -16.22
C PRO A 183 19.75 -6.38 -16.07
N GLN A 184 19.64 -5.05 -16.18
CA GLN A 184 20.77 -4.13 -16.10
C GLN A 184 21.00 -3.61 -14.66
N TYR A 185 20.00 -3.77 -13.77
CA TYR A 185 19.99 -3.15 -12.44
C TYR A 185 19.75 -4.15 -11.29
N THR A 186 20.05 -5.42 -11.50
CA THR A 186 19.85 -6.50 -10.50
C THR A 186 20.61 -6.29 -9.19
N ASN A 187 21.63 -5.43 -9.18
CA ASN A 187 22.43 -5.09 -7.99
C ASN A 187 22.23 -3.61 -7.55
N SER A 188 21.15 -2.96 -7.94
CA SER A 188 20.86 -1.58 -7.58
C SER A 188 19.73 -1.50 -6.55
N MET A 189 20.05 -1.07 -5.31
CA MET A 189 19.01 -0.81 -4.29
C MET A 189 18.04 0.31 -4.71
N PRO A 190 18.47 1.45 -5.31
CA PRO A 190 17.54 2.45 -5.84
C PRO A 190 16.59 1.89 -6.88
N PHE A 191 17.06 1.01 -7.76
CA PHE A 191 16.20 0.37 -8.74
C PHE A 191 15.23 -0.63 -8.08
N ALA A 192 15.67 -1.38 -7.08
CA ALA A 192 14.79 -2.23 -6.29
C ALA A 192 13.64 -1.45 -5.64
N VAL A 193 13.90 -0.24 -5.14
CA VAL A 193 12.84 0.65 -4.62
C VAL A 193 11.86 1.07 -5.71
N ILE A 194 12.37 1.44 -6.90
CA ILE A 194 11.52 1.84 -8.03
C ILE A 194 10.60 0.70 -8.44
N ILE A 195 11.17 -0.47 -8.78
CA ILE A 195 10.38 -1.59 -9.34
C ILE A 195 9.44 -2.20 -8.30
N SER A 196 9.83 -2.25 -7.03
CA SER A 196 8.98 -2.78 -5.95
C SER A 196 7.69 -1.98 -5.75
N SER A 197 7.65 -0.71 -6.16
CA SER A 197 6.45 0.13 -6.07
C SER A 197 5.32 -0.29 -7.02
N TYR A 198 5.61 -1.15 -8.00
CA TYR A 198 4.63 -1.69 -8.95
C TYR A 198 3.96 -2.97 -8.47
N PHE A 199 4.35 -3.49 -7.30
CA PHE A 199 3.79 -4.72 -6.77
C PHE A 199 2.86 -4.48 -5.60
N GLY A 200 1.75 -5.21 -5.63
CA GLY A 200 0.73 -5.26 -4.60
C GLY A 200 0.19 -6.67 -4.44
N VAL A 201 -0.93 -6.78 -3.75
CA VAL A 201 -1.57 -8.06 -3.41
C VAL A 201 -2.04 -8.87 -4.62
N ASP A 202 -2.25 -8.20 -5.76
CA ASP A 202 -2.85 -8.81 -6.95
C ASP A 202 -1.82 -9.43 -7.93
N ASN A 203 -0.51 -9.21 -7.70
CA ASN A 203 0.53 -9.64 -8.62
C ASN A 203 1.74 -10.32 -7.93
N VAL A 204 1.43 -11.17 -6.95
CA VAL A 204 2.42 -11.88 -6.10
C VAL A 204 3.37 -12.77 -6.90
N ASP A 205 2.86 -13.52 -7.90
CA ASP A 205 3.68 -14.42 -8.72
C ASP A 205 4.68 -13.66 -9.60
N GLU A 206 4.29 -12.49 -10.10
CA GLU A 206 5.18 -11.62 -10.86
C GLU A 206 6.21 -10.97 -9.93
N ALA A 207 5.79 -10.57 -8.73
CA ALA A 207 6.67 -10.04 -7.69
C ALA A 207 7.78 -11.02 -7.33
N GLU A 208 7.46 -12.31 -7.20
CA GLU A 208 8.44 -13.36 -6.93
C GLU A 208 9.46 -13.50 -8.05
N LYS A 209 9.01 -13.58 -9.31
CA LYS A 209 9.89 -13.67 -10.48
C LYS A 209 10.86 -12.49 -10.58
N VAL A 210 10.40 -11.30 -10.19
CA VAL A 210 11.25 -10.10 -10.15
C VAL A 210 12.21 -10.15 -8.96
N TRP A 211 11.74 -10.55 -7.77
CA TRP A 211 12.56 -10.67 -6.56
C TRP A 211 13.73 -11.66 -6.75
N GLU A 212 13.46 -12.78 -7.41
CA GLU A 212 14.46 -13.82 -7.69
C GLU A 212 15.63 -13.33 -8.58
N GLN A 213 15.38 -12.35 -9.44
CA GLN A 213 16.41 -11.80 -10.34
C GLN A 213 17.39 -10.86 -9.62
N PHE A 214 17.04 -10.33 -8.44
CA PHE A 214 17.93 -9.45 -7.69
C PHE A 214 19.09 -10.22 -7.06
N ASP A 215 20.28 -9.60 -7.09
CA ASP A 215 21.48 -10.13 -6.45
C ASP A 215 21.24 -10.39 -4.95
N PRO A 216 21.57 -11.56 -4.42
CA PRO A 216 21.42 -11.87 -3.00
C PRO A 216 22.06 -10.84 -2.05
N SER A 217 23.15 -10.19 -2.48
CA SER A 217 23.86 -9.20 -1.66
C SER A 217 23.03 -7.96 -1.31
N ILE A 218 22.00 -7.62 -2.11
CA ILE A 218 21.14 -6.46 -1.85
C ILE A 218 19.75 -6.85 -1.35
N ARG A 219 19.41 -8.12 -1.22
CA ARG A 219 18.07 -8.56 -0.76
C ARG A 219 17.75 -8.13 0.67
N HIS A 220 18.75 -7.70 1.43
CA HIS A 220 18.58 -7.11 2.74
C HIS A 220 17.98 -5.69 2.70
N CYS A 221 17.93 -5.01 1.54
CA CYS A 221 17.38 -3.67 1.45
C CYS A 221 15.86 -3.64 1.76
N TYR A 222 15.40 -2.52 2.28
CA TYR A 222 14.02 -2.36 2.75
C TYR A 222 12.97 -2.73 1.68
N ALA A 223 13.19 -2.32 0.43
CA ALA A 223 12.26 -2.58 -0.66
C ALA A 223 12.12 -4.08 -0.96
N LEU A 224 13.23 -4.82 -1.05
CA LEU A 224 13.21 -6.25 -1.35
C LEU A 224 12.72 -7.09 -0.16
N ARG A 225 13.00 -6.69 1.08
CA ARG A 225 12.39 -7.33 2.26
C ARG A 225 10.87 -7.15 2.31
N ARG A 226 10.37 -5.95 1.97
CA ARG A 226 8.92 -5.73 1.86
C ARG A 226 8.30 -6.53 0.73
N LEU A 227 9.00 -6.65 -0.40
CA LEU A 227 8.55 -7.46 -1.53
C LEU A 227 8.50 -8.94 -1.16
N GLU A 228 9.52 -9.45 -0.48
CA GLU A 228 9.57 -10.82 0.06
C GLU A 228 8.41 -11.09 1.04
N ASP A 229 8.16 -10.15 1.97
CA ASP A 229 7.06 -10.25 2.92
C ASP A 229 5.67 -10.25 2.20
N LEU A 230 5.50 -9.45 1.14
CA LEU A 230 4.32 -9.49 0.28
C LEU A 230 4.15 -10.86 -0.38
N ILE A 231 5.24 -11.41 -0.93
CA ILE A 231 5.26 -12.72 -1.60
C ILE A 231 4.88 -13.83 -0.60
N GLN A 232 5.51 -13.84 0.57
CA GLN A 232 5.23 -14.85 1.59
C GLN A 232 3.78 -14.80 2.08
N ARG A 233 3.26 -13.59 2.35
CA ARG A 233 1.84 -13.43 2.71
C ARG A 233 0.90 -13.86 1.59
N GLY A 234 1.19 -13.49 0.34
CA GLY A 234 0.38 -13.89 -0.80
C GLY A 234 0.30 -15.42 -0.95
N LYS A 235 1.45 -16.08 -0.79
CA LYS A 235 1.53 -17.55 -0.84
C LYS A 235 0.83 -18.22 0.34
N SER A 236 0.99 -17.70 1.55
CA SER A 236 0.37 -18.29 2.75
C SER A 236 -1.15 -18.26 2.73
N CYS A 237 -1.77 -17.39 1.95
CA CYS A 237 -3.23 -17.29 1.79
C CYS A 237 -3.68 -17.54 0.35
N ALA A 238 -2.92 -18.29 -0.44
CA ALA A 238 -3.32 -18.69 -1.80
C ALA A 238 -4.43 -19.75 -1.77
N VAL A 239 -5.18 -19.84 -2.87
CA VAL A 239 -6.14 -20.94 -3.07
C VAL A 239 -5.41 -22.29 -2.99
N GLY A 240 -5.99 -23.25 -2.29
CA GLY A 240 -5.40 -24.55 -1.99
C GLY A 240 -4.54 -24.59 -0.73
N HIS A 241 -4.30 -23.46 -0.06
CA HIS A 241 -3.56 -23.39 1.21
C HIS A 241 -4.52 -23.28 2.39
N GLU A 242 -4.02 -23.66 3.58
CA GLU A 242 -4.76 -23.50 4.83
C GLU A 242 -5.00 -22.00 5.11
N ALA A 243 -6.25 -21.65 5.43
CA ALA A 243 -6.61 -20.28 5.77
C ALA A 243 -5.91 -19.83 7.05
N PRO A 244 -5.16 -18.71 7.04
CA PRO A 244 -4.55 -18.15 8.22
C PRO A 244 -5.58 -17.96 9.35
N ASP A 245 -5.30 -18.48 10.56
CA ASP A 245 -6.22 -18.38 11.69
C ASP A 245 -6.19 -16.97 12.29
N PHE A 246 -7.33 -16.55 12.81
CA PHE A 246 -7.46 -15.31 13.57
C PHE A 246 -8.43 -15.49 14.73
N GLU A 247 -8.30 -14.69 15.78
CA GLU A 247 -9.25 -14.57 16.87
C GLU A 247 -9.77 -13.14 16.95
N LEU A 248 -11.07 -12.96 16.73
CA LEU A 248 -11.73 -11.65 16.75
C LEU A 248 -12.97 -11.69 17.64
N ALA A 249 -13.44 -10.52 18.07
CA ALA A 249 -14.59 -10.41 18.96
C ALA A 249 -15.87 -10.12 18.19
N THR A 250 -16.99 -10.69 18.65
CA THR A 250 -18.34 -10.30 18.26
C THR A 250 -18.70 -8.90 18.82
N SER A 251 -19.84 -8.35 18.40
CA SER A 251 -20.34 -7.07 18.93
C SER A 251 -20.68 -7.12 20.43
N THR A 252 -20.82 -8.32 20.99
CA THR A 252 -21.06 -8.55 22.44
C THR A 252 -19.77 -8.86 23.21
N GLY A 253 -18.61 -8.95 22.52
CA GLY A 253 -17.30 -9.18 23.13
C GLY A 253 -16.89 -10.66 23.23
N GLU A 254 -17.69 -11.60 22.72
CA GLU A 254 -17.30 -13.00 22.63
C GLU A 254 -16.19 -13.18 21.60
N LYS A 255 -15.14 -13.90 21.95
CA LYS A 255 -13.99 -14.17 21.06
C LYS A 255 -14.21 -15.45 20.27
N ILE A 256 -14.11 -15.34 18.97
CA ILE A 256 -14.27 -16.44 18.02
C ILE A 256 -12.98 -16.61 17.23
N LYS A 257 -12.49 -17.83 17.15
CA LYS A 257 -11.41 -18.22 16.22
C LYS A 257 -11.99 -18.73 14.94
N LEU A 258 -11.38 -18.37 13.80
CA LEU A 258 -11.79 -18.93 12.52
C LEU A 258 -11.70 -20.47 12.52
N SER A 259 -10.64 -21.02 13.10
CA SER A 259 -10.44 -22.47 13.23
C SER A 259 -11.53 -23.19 14.03
N SER A 260 -12.31 -22.50 14.88
CA SER A 260 -13.44 -23.10 15.59
C SER A 260 -14.63 -23.43 14.68
N LEU A 261 -14.63 -22.95 13.45
CA LEU A 261 -15.66 -23.19 12.44
C LEU A 261 -15.33 -24.37 11.52
N ARG A 262 -14.25 -25.10 11.78
CA ARG A 262 -13.91 -26.33 11.04
C ARG A 262 -15.08 -27.32 11.03
N GLY A 263 -15.19 -28.09 9.95
CA GLY A 263 -16.32 -28.99 9.70
C GLY A 263 -17.46 -28.36 8.93
N LYS A 264 -17.40 -27.07 8.63
CA LYS A 264 -18.33 -26.33 7.77
C LYS A 264 -17.59 -25.66 6.62
N TYR A 265 -18.26 -25.43 5.51
CA TYR A 265 -17.83 -24.42 4.54
C TYR A 265 -17.99 -23.04 5.18
N VAL A 266 -16.99 -22.18 5.05
CA VAL A 266 -17.02 -20.82 5.65
C VAL A 266 -16.84 -19.79 4.56
N LEU A 267 -17.85 -18.94 4.39
CA LEU A 267 -17.75 -17.73 3.56
C LEU A 267 -17.36 -16.56 4.45
N VAL A 268 -16.16 -16.03 4.27
CA VAL A 268 -15.71 -14.86 5.03
C VAL A 268 -15.84 -13.62 4.16
N ASP A 269 -16.64 -12.66 4.62
CA ASP A 269 -16.85 -11.34 3.97
C ASP A 269 -16.13 -10.26 4.77
N PHE A 270 -15.05 -9.72 4.21
CA PHE A 270 -14.36 -8.57 4.79
C PHE A 270 -15.02 -7.27 4.28
N TRP A 271 -15.57 -6.50 5.22
CA TRP A 271 -16.38 -5.33 4.93
C TRP A 271 -16.15 -4.17 5.90
N ALA A 272 -16.87 -3.05 5.72
CA ALA A 272 -16.95 -1.96 6.70
C ALA A 272 -18.25 -1.15 6.55
N SER A 273 -18.66 -0.48 7.60
CA SER A 273 -19.87 0.35 7.62
C SER A 273 -19.87 1.49 6.59
N TRP A 274 -18.71 2.04 6.30
CA TRP A 274 -18.47 3.11 5.33
C TRP A 274 -18.30 2.62 3.90
N CYS A 275 -18.20 1.30 3.67
CA CYS A 275 -17.98 0.71 2.37
C CYS A 275 -19.30 0.55 1.58
N GLY A 276 -19.63 1.49 0.72
CA GLY A 276 -20.83 1.44 -0.09
C GLY A 276 -20.96 0.20 -0.97
N PRO A 277 -19.91 -0.21 -1.71
CA PRO A 277 -19.92 -1.47 -2.48
C PRO A 277 -20.16 -2.72 -1.61
N CYS A 278 -19.58 -2.78 -0.39
CA CYS A 278 -19.80 -3.89 0.54
C CYS A 278 -21.28 -3.98 0.94
N ARG A 279 -21.90 -2.86 1.29
CA ARG A 279 -23.33 -2.81 1.66
C ARG A 279 -24.24 -3.23 0.52
N LYS A 280 -23.85 -3.01 -0.73
CA LYS A 280 -24.59 -3.50 -1.91
C LYS A 280 -24.49 -5.01 -2.09
N GLU A 281 -23.42 -5.65 -1.59
CA GLU A 281 -23.22 -7.10 -1.65
C GLU A 281 -24.00 -7.85 -0.56
N ILE A 282 -24.27 -7.23 0.59
CA ILE A 282 -24.98 -7.84 1.74
C ILE A 282 -26.28 -8.57 1.35
N PRO A 283 -27.19 -8.00 0.53
CA PRO A 283 -28.41 -8.70 0.14
C PRO A 283 -28.16 -10.01 -0.58
N ASN A 284 -27.09 -10.09 -1.38
CA ASN A 284 -26.67 -11.32 -2.07
C ASN A 284 -26.12 -12.35 -1.08
N ILE A 285 -25.24 -11.93 -0.16
CA ILE A 285 -24.69 -12.80 0.90
C ILE A 285 -25.80 -13.39 1.76
N LYS A 286 -26.82 -12.60 2.14
CA LYS A 286 -28.00 -13.09 2.88
C LYS A 286 -28.76 -14.16 2.13
N LYS A 287 -28.97 -14.00 0.81
CA LYS A 287 -29.63 -15.00 -0.02
C LYS A 287 -28.83 -16.30 -0.05
N VAL A 288 -27.54 -16.20 -0.25
CA VAL A 288 -26.61 -17.33 -0.26
C VAL A 288 -26.62 -18.05 1.10
N TYR A 289 -26.55 -17.31 2.20
CA TYR A 289 -26.62 -17.89 3.54
C TYR A 289 -27.95 -18.63 3.76
N ALA A 290 -29.09 -18.01 3.42
CA ALA A 290 -30.39 -18.64 3.56
C ALA A 290 -30.53 -19.93 2.72
N GLU A 291 -29.91 -19.99 1.54
CA GLU A 291 -29.95 -21.16 0.66
C GLU A 291 -29.06 -22.33 1.13
N PHE A 292 -27.91 -22.04 1.75
CA PHE A 292 -26.86 -23.04 2.01
C PHE A 292 -26.58 -23.30 3.50
N LYS A 293 -27.09 -22.53 4.47
CA LYS A 293 -26.84 -22.73 5.90
C LYS A 293 -27.20 -24.15 6.39
N ASP A 294 -28.32 -24.69 5.94
CA ASP A 294 -28.76 -26.02 6.30
C ASP A 294 -28.01 -27.13 5.52
N LYS A 295 -27.16 -26.74 4.59
CA LYS A 295 -26.27 -27.61 3.80
C LYS A 295 -24.81 -27.54 4.28
N GLY A 296 -24.56 -26.89 5.42
CA GLY A 296 -23.23 -26.84 6.04
C GLY A 296 -22.42 -25.58 5.73
N LEU A 297 -23.04 -24.52 5.19
CA LEU A 297 -22.39 -23.21 5.03
C LEU A 297 -22.53 -22.38 6.31
N GLU A 298 -21.42 -21.82 6.76
CA GLU A 298 -21.38 -20.71 7.71
C GLU A 298 -20.93 -19.44 7.00
N VAL A 299 -21.49 -18.29 7.37
CA VAL A 299 -21.06 -16.98 6.87
C VAL A 299 -20.51 -16.16 8.03
N VAL A 300 -19.36 -15.53 7.82
CA VAL A 300 -18.69 -14.68 8.79
C VAL A 300 -18.41 -13.32 8.16
N GLY A 301 -19.08 -12.28 8.63
CA GLY A 301 -18.72 -10.90 8.33
C GLY A 301 -17.59 -10.42 9.23
N VAL A 302 -16.50 -9.95 8.65
CA VAL A 302 -15.38 -9.36 9.38
C VAL A 302 -15.30 -7.89 9.04
N SER A 303 -15.70 -7.05 9.99
CA SER A 303 -15.64 -5.60 9.82
C SER A 303 -14.26 -5.05 10.16
N ILE A 304 -13.67 -4.28 9.24
CA ILE A 304 -12.44 -3.53 9.45
C ILE A 304 -12.69 -2.08 9.92
N ASP A 305 -13.88 -1.79 10.45
CA ASP A 305 -14.16 -0.49 11.04
C ASP A 305 -13.25 -0.21 12.24
N ASN A 306 -12.65 0.96 12.29
CA ASN A 306 -11.90 1.45 13.45
C ASN A 306 -12.83 2.04 14.54
N SER A 307 -14.13 2.20 14.26
CA SER A 307 -15.16 2.69 15.18
C SER A 307 -16.17 1.59 15.50
N ASP A 308 -16.10 1.05 16.70
CA ASP A 308 -17.07 0.07 17.22
C ASP A 308 -18.52 0.59 17.14
N LYS A 309 -18.72 1.90 17.41
CA LYS A 309 -20.04 2.54 17.33
C LYS A 309 -20.58 2.55 15.90
N ALA A 310 -19.74 2.85 14.89
CA ALA A 310 -20.15 2.87 13.48
C ALA A 310 -20.49 1.44 13.00
N TRP A 311 -19.66 0.46 13.36
CA TRP A 311 -19.91 -0.94 13.06
C TRP A 311 -21.24 -1.44 13.65
N LYS A 312 -21.45 -1.28 14.97
CA LYS A 312 -22.70 -1.70 15.64
C LYS A 312 -23.95 -1.06 15.03
N LYS A 313 -23.89 0.23 14.70
CA LYS A 313 -24.97 0.91 14.00
C LYS A 313 -25.24 0.26 12.63
N ALA A 314 -24.21 -0.07 11.86
CA ALA A 314 -24.39 -0.72 10.57
C ALA A 314 -24.97 -2.14 10.70
N LEU A 315 -24.61 -2.90 11.76
CA LEU A 315 -25.23 -4.21 12.03
C LEU A 315 -26.73 -4.11 12.26
N GLU A 316 -27.18 -3.08 13.01
CA GLU A 316 -28.60 -2.82 13.27
C GLU A 316 -29.36 -2.42 11.99
N GLU A 317 -28.74 -1.55 11.16
CA GLU A 317 -29.32 -1.10 9.89
C GLU A 317 -29.47 -2.25 8.90
N GLU A 318 -28.42 -3.05 8.73
CA GLU A 318 -28.37 -4.15 7.77
C GLU A 318 -29.07 -5.41 8.26
N LYS A 319 -29.36 -5.55 9.56
CA LYS A 319 -30.03 -6.72 10.18
C LYS A 319 -29.37 -8.03 9.74
N LEU A 320 -28.06 -8.14 10.00
CA LEU A 320 -27.28 -9.31 9.65
C LEU A 320 -27.60 -10.46 10.60
N ASP A 321 -27.99 -11.61 10.05
CA ASP A 321 -28.40 -12.81 10.76
C ASP A 321 -27.33 -13.90 10.80
N TYR A 322 -26.11 -13.59 10.34
CA TYR A 322 -24.94 -14.46 10.37
C TYR A 322 -23.83 -13.84 11.26
N LEU A 323 -22.85 -14.65 11.61
CA LEU A 323 -21.77 -14.30 12.54
C LEU A 323 -21.05 -13.00 12.11
N GLN A 324 -20.89 -12.07 13.05
CA GLN A 324 -20.21 -10.79 12.82
C GLN A 324 -19.07 -10.59 13.80
N LEU A 325 -17.90 -10.29 13.26
CA LEU A 325 -16.65 -10.07 14.01
C LEU A 325 -16.06 -8.70 13.69
N GLY A 326 -15.44 -8.06 14.69
CA GLY A 326 -14.79 -6.76 14.54
C GLY A 326 -13.27 -6.88 14.51
N ASP A 327 -12.64 -6.28 13.51
CA ASP A 327 -11.19 -6.16 13.36
C ASP A 327 -10.72 -4.69 13.31
N PRO A 328 -10.86 -3.93 14.43
CA PRO A 328 -10.54 -2.50 14.45
C PRO A 328 -9.05 -2.18 14.21
N LYS A 329 -8.18 -3.18 14.27
CA LYS A 329 -6.75 -3.07 13.97
C LYS A 329 -6.41 -3.47 12.55
N ASN A 330 -7.40 -3.93 11.79
CA ASN A 330 -7.27 -4.40 10.42
C ASN A 330 -6.12 -5.43 10.24
N ILE A 331 -6.03 -6.38 11.18
CA ILE A 331 -5.00 -7.43 11.13
C ILE A 331 -5.27 -8.42 9.99
N THR A 332 -6.55 -8.65 9.66
CA THR A 332 -6.97 -9.61 8.65
C THR A 332 -6.55 -9.21 7.24
N SER A 333 -6.46 -7.91 6.92
CA SER A 333 -5.98 -7.46 5.61
C SER A 333 -4.54 -7.90 5.33
N LYS A 334 -3.69 -7.92 6.36
CA LYS A 334 -2.32 -8.43 6.26
C LYS A 334 -2.28 -9.95 6.18
N LEU A 335 -3.11 -10.64 6.97
CA LEU A 335 -3.17 -12.10 7.00
C LEU A 335 -3.63 -12.69 5.67
N TYR A 336 -4.65 -12.09 5.06
CA TYR A 336 -5.26 -12.56 3.80
C TYR A 336 -4.78 -11.80 2.57
N ASN A 337 -3.80 -10.91 2.75
CA ASN A 337 -3.14 -10.16 1.70
C ASN A 337 -4.12 -9.44 0.77
N PHE A 338 -5.02 -8.61 1.33
CA PHE A 338 -5.91 -7.76 0.56
C PHE A 338 -5.72 -6.27 0.90
N ASN A 339 -5.98 -5.38 -0.07
CA ASN A 339 -5.83 -3.93 0.05
C ASN A 339 -7.13 -3.16 -0.17
N GLY A 340 -8.23 -3.86 -0.44
CA GLY A 340 -9.53 -3.26 -0.69
C GLY A 340 -10.68 -4.16 -0.27
N ILE A 341 -11.83 -3.56 0.04
CA ILE A 341 -13.08 -4.24 0.37
C ILE A 341 -14.19 -3.77 -0.57
N PRO A 342 -15.23 -4.62 -0.81
CA PRO A 342 -15.44 -5.93 -0.22
C PRO A 342 -14.33 -6.92 -0.65
N PHE A 343 -13.97 -7.86 0.19
CA PHE A 343 -13.11 -8.98 -0.15
C PHE A 343 -13.73 -10.25 0.44
N ILE A 344 -14.05 -11.24 -0.39
CA ILE A 344 -14.81 -12.42 0.02
C ILE A 344 -14.00 -13.66 -0.33
N ILE A 345 -13.89 -14.58 0.63
CA ILE A 345 -13.20 -15.86 0.45
C ILE A 345 -14.12 -17.02 0.85
N LEU A 346 -13.94 -18.15 0.18
CA LEU A 346 -14.59 -19.41 0.53
C LEU A 346 -13.55 -20.39 1.08
N ILE A 347 -13.86 -21.03 2.20
CA ILE A 347 -12.98 -21.95 2.94
C ILE A 347 -13.70 -23.30 3.08
N SER A 348 -12.97 -24.41 2.88
CA SER A 348 -13.49 -25.77 3.04
C SER A 348 -13.68 -26.16 4.51
N PRO A 349 -14.39 -27.26 4.80
CA PRO A 349 -14.51 -27.81 6.17
C PRO A 349 -13.15 -28.12 6.83
N GLU A 350 -12.14 -28.49 6.04
CA GLU A 350 -10.76 -28.74 6.51
C GLU A 350 -10.01 -27.43 6.75
N GLY A 351 -10.55 -26.30 6.27
CA GLY A 351 -9.97 -24.97 6.40
C GLY A 351 -9.05 -24.55 5.28
N ILE A 352 -9.19 -25.18 4.12
CA ILE A 352 -8.43 -24.80 2.94
C ILE A 352 -9.18 -23.69 2.19
N ILE A 353 -8.48 -22.67 1.73
CA ILE A 353 -9.06 -21.62 0.89
C ILE A 353 -9.42 -22.23 -0.47
N LEU A 354 -10.70 -22.20 -0.80
CA LEU A 354 -11.23 -22.74 -2.07
C LEU A 354 -11.29 -21.69 -3.16
N ASP A 355 -11.61 -20.45 -2.79
CA ASP A 355 -11.66 -19.32 -3.73
C ASP A 355 -11.51 -17.98 -3.01
N LYS A 356 -11.13 -16.92 -3.77
CA LYS A 356 -10.86 -15.58 -3.26
C LYS A 356 -11.41 -14.50 -4.21
N GLY A 357 -11.80 -13.37 -3.63
CA GLY A 357 -12.27 -12.22 -4.43
C GLY A 357 -13.66 -12.40 -5.05
N LEU A 358 -14.45 -13.30 -4.50
CA LEU A 358 -15.80 -13.59 -4.96
C LEU A 358 -16.70 -12.36 -4.91
N ARG A 359 -17.65 -12.25 -5.90
CA ARG A 359 -18.60 -11.14 -6.02
C ARG A 359 -19.89 -11.59 -6.71
N GLY A 360 -20.99 -10.97 -6.32
CA GLY A 360 -22.28 -11.16 -7.00
C GLY A 360 -22.66 -12.63 -7.14
N GLU A 361 -23.15 -13.01 -8.30
CA GLU A 361 -23.60 -14.38 -8.59
C GLU A 361 -22.48 -15.42 -8.46
N THR A 362 -21.20 -15.03 -8.65
CA THR A 362 -20.09 -16.00 -8.55
C THR A 362 -19.94 -16.58 -7.15
N ILE A 363 -20.41 -15.89 -6.11
CA ILE A 363 -20.44 -16.41 -4.73
C ILE A 363 -21.31 -17.68 -4.68
N ARG A 364 -22.52 -17.57 -5.22
CA ARG A 364 -23.48 -18.68 -5.22
C ARG A 364 -23.00 -19.84 -6.10
N GLU A 365 -22.49 -19.52 -7.29
CA GLU A 365 -21.96 -20.50 -8.25
C GLU A 365 -20.84 -21.31 -7.62
N LYS A 366 -19.88 -20.64 -6.99
CA LYS A 366 -18.72 -21.30 -6.35
C LYS A 366 -19.12 -22.15 -5.15
N ILE A 367 -20.05 -21.71 -4.31
CA ILE A 367 -20.54 -22.52 -3.19
C ILE A 367 -21.28 -23.76 -3.69
N ALA A 368 -22.01 -23.64 -4.81
CA ALA A 368 -22.76 -24.77 -5.38
C ALA A 368 -21.87 -25.83 -6.06
N GLU A 369 -20.60 -25.56 -6.32
CA GLU A 369 -19.62 -26.52 -6.84
C GLU A 369 -19.19 -27.55 -5.78
N TYR A 370 -19.37 -27.23 -4.48
CA TYR A 370 -18.98 -28.04 -3.32
C TYR A 370 -20.19 -28.57 -2.54
#